data_98f3830e909ea1af11da3f0de761cd9e
#
_entry.id   98f3830e909ea1af11da3f0de761cd9e
#
_cell.length_a   1.000
_cell.length_b   1.000
_cell.length_c   1.000
_cell.angle_alpha   90.00
_cell.angle_beta   90.00
_cell.angle_gamma   90.00
#
_symmetry.space_group_name_H-M   'P 1'
#
loop_
_entity.id
_entity.type
_entity.pdbx_description
1 polymer ?
#
loop_
_entity_poly.entity_id
_entity_poly.type
_entity_poly.pdbx_seq_one_letter_code
_entity_poly.pdbx_strand_id
1 'polypeptide(L)'
;MSKPKMFEKPIGVKDYLPAAVKKLRHIEREVLACMQGWGYEQIITPTMEYYDTVGVASSTSDQKLYKLLNNRGTTLVLRSDMTAPIARVVSSLLKEEEFPIRLSYHSNVFRSIEEEAGREAEFFQTGVELVGDSSAEADAEVVALAIASLKAAGVERFKIAIGHVGFLNGLLEEMLAGRDEEQKLLKACLLGRDHVGYREQLRKLSLEEPARRVLEGIVRLRGGQEICDQAILLSSDETARKSIQHLCELWDVLKSYGVCDHVLIDLTMIGDFSYYTGMTFEGYAADMGFPVVSGGRYDNLLSQFGRPAAATGFALKTTRILELLGAERDSKEEQTLIVYDSDGRDAALSEAQLLRSQGKSVLTDRVVSLPEGLKAVAEAADAFVYKGKHYTTLRSYVSTTVEGSSAT
;
A
#
# COMPACT_ATOMS: atom_id res chain seq x y z
N MET A 1 -33.24 7.06 8.95
CA MET A 1 -31.81 7.45 9.09
C MET A 1 -31.76 8.82 9.76
N SER A 2 -31.00 8.97 10.84
CA SER A 2 -30.76 10.28 11.48
C SER A 2 -29.89 11.12 10.54
N LYS A 3 -30.14 12.46 10.49
CA LYS A 3 -29.22 13.36 9.77
C LYS A 3 -27.84 13.31 10.42
N PRO A 4 -26.73 13.34 9.63
CA PRO A 4 -25.40 13.41 10.18
C PRO A 4 -25.27 14.65 11.11
N LYS A 5 -24.55 14.49 12.22
CA LYS A 5 -24.21 15.63 13.08
C LYS A 5 -23.18 16.52 12.38
N MET A 6 -23.09 17.78 12.81
CA MET A 6 -22.28 18.83 12.15
C MET A 6 -20.81 18.46 11.93
N PHE A 7 -20.24 17.58 12.77
CA PHE A 7 -18.83 17.19 12.71
C PHE A 7 -18.64 15.72 12.31
N GLU A 8 -19.71 15.01 11.92
CA GLU A 8 -19.62 13.64 11.46
C GLU A 8 -19.12 13.58 10.02
N LYS A 9 -18.25 12.65 9.75
CA LYS A 9 -17.78 12.28 8.41
C LYS A 9 -18.34 10.93 8.00
N PRO A 10 -18.38 10.60 6.70
CA PRO A 10 -18.82 9.28 6.24
C PRO A 10 -18.04 8.15 6.91
N ILE A 11 -18.70 7.00 7.06
CA ILE A 11 -18.08 5.80 7.64
C ILE A 11 -16.88 5.37 6.77
N GLY A 12 -15.78 5.03 7.40
CA GLY A 12 -14.59 4.52 6.71
C GLY A 12 -13.69 5.60 6.09
N VAL A 13 -14.00 6.90 6.26
CA VAL A 13 -13.08 7.99 5.89
C VAL A 13 -12.53 8.68 7.12
N LYS A 14 -11.33 9.23 7.03
CA LYS A 14 -10.68 9.91 8.17
C LYS A 14 -9.92 11.16 7.74
N ASP A 15 -9.82 12.13 8.68
CA ASP A 15 -8.94 13.26 8.54
C ASP A 15 -7.54 12.88 8.99
N TYR A 16 -6.54 13.34 8.26
CA TYR A 16 -5.14 13.19 8.64
C TYR A 16 -4.63 14.50 9.24
N LEU A 17 -4.29 14.49 10.52
CA LEU A 17 -3.72 15.64 11.20
C LEU A 17 -2.25 15.87 10.79
N PRO A 18 -1.67 17.07 11.03
CA PRO A 18 -0.36 17.45 10.49
C PRO A 18 0.77 16.43 10.73
N ALA A 19 0.84 15.80 11.91
CA ALA A 19 1.85 14.79 12.19
C ALA A 19 1.69 13.55 11.30
N ALA A 20 0.45 13.05 11.13
CA ALA A 20 0.15 11.93 10.25
C ALA A 20 0.42 12.27 8.77
N VAL A 21 0.06 13.49 8.33
CA VAL A 21 0.36 13.96 6.96
C VAL A 21 1.87 13.99 6.72
N LYS A 22 2.65 14.52 7.65
CA LYS A 22 4.11 14.57 7.53
C LYS A 22 4.70 13.16 7.36
N LYS A 23 4.28 12.20 8.20
CA LYS A 23 4.72 10.81 8.11
C LYS A 23 4.27 10.16 6.81
N LEU A 24 3.02 10.39 6.38
CA LEU A 24 2.48 9.89 5.11
C LEU A 24 3.32 10.37 3.91
N ARG A 25 3.65 11.67 3.87
CA ARG A 25 4.49 12.26 2.81
C ARG A 25 5.92 11.77 2.84
N HIS A 26 6.44 11.45 4.02
CA HIS A 26 7.76 10.81 4.15
C HIS A 26 7.73 9.40 3.55
N ILE A 27 6.76 8.55 3.94
CA ILE A 27 6.59 7.20 3.39
C ILE A 27 6.44 7.26 1.86
N GLU A 28 5.57 8.13 1.36
CA GLU A 28 5.36 8.33 -0.08
C GLU A 28 6.67 8.64 -0.80
N ARG A 29 7.43 9.62 -0.31
CA ARG A 29 8.69 10.04 -0.93
C ARG A 29 9.73 8.93 -0.96
N GLU A 30 9.95 8.24 0.15
CA GLU A 30 10.97 7.18 0.24
C GLU A 30 10.60 5.97 -0.63
N VAL A 31 9.32 5.59 -0.66
CA VAL A 31 8.84 4.47 -1.47
C VAL A 31 8.92 4.81 -2.96
N LEU A 32 8.46 5.99 -3.38
CA LEU A 32 8.54 6.41 -4.80
C LEU A 32 9.99 6.57 -5.27
N ALA A 33 10.88 7.10 -4.42
CA ALA A 33 12.31 7.17 -4.74
C ALA A 33 12.93 5.77 -4.90
N CYS A 34 12.54 4.81 -4.06
CA CYS A 34 12.94 3.42 -4.23
C CYS A 34 12.47 2.86 -5.57
N MET A 35 11.19 3.01 -5.92
CA MET A 35 10.63 2.54 -7.19
C MET A 35 11.31 3.19 -8.41
N GLN A 36 11.58 4.49 -8.34
CA GLN A 36 12.31 5.21 -9.39
C GLN A 36 13.73 4.65 -9.56
N GLY A 37 14.41 4.28 -8.48
CA GLY A 37 15.73 3.63 -8.51
C GLY A 37 15.71 2.27 -9.21
N TRP A 38 14.56 1.63 -9.36
CA TRP A 38 14.34 0.39 -10.12
C TRP A 38 13.84 0.64 -11.55
N GLY A 39 13.80 1.89 -12.00
CA GLY A 39 13.40 2.27 -13.36
C GLY A 39 11.88 2.38 -13.56
N TYR A 40 11.08 2.49 -12.49
CA TYR A 40 9.64 2.71 -12.60
C TYR A 40 9.33 4.20 -12.68
N GLU A 41 8.59 4.60 -13.70
CA GLU A 41 8.16 5.98 -13.92
C GLU A 41 6.80 6.23 -13.28
N GLN A 42 6.66 7.37 -12.61
CA GLN A 42 5.43 7.68 -11.91
C GLN A 42 4.33 8.16 -12.85
N ILE A 43 3.13 7.61 -12.69
CA ILE A 43 1.91 8.01 -13.40
C ILE A 43 0.83 8.48 -12.43
N ILE A 44 0.00 9.41 -12.89
CA ILE A 44 -1.22 9.86 -12.20
C ILE A 44 -2.40 9.67 -13.15
N THR A 45 -3.41 8.93 -12.69
CA THR A 45 -4.67 8.73 -13.41
C THR A 45 -5.81 9.49 -12.72
N PRO A 46 -6.93 9.77 -13.41
CA PRO A 46 -8.09 10.41 -12.80
C PRO A 46 -8.65 9.61 -11.61
N THR A 47 -9.21 10.33 -10.64
CA THR A 47 -9.92 9.72 -9.50
C THR A 47 -11.26 9.13 -9.90
N MET A 48 -11.92 9.74 -10.90
CA MET A 48 -13.19 9.28 -11.46
C MET A 48 -12.97 8.65 -12.83
N GLU A 49 -13.56 7.48 -13.05
CA GLU A 49 -13.48 6.71 -14.28
C GLU A 49 -14.88 6.32 -14.75
N TYR A 50 -15.03 5.92 -16.00
CA TYR A 50 -16.29 5.38 -16.50
C TYR A 50 -16.52 3.97 -15.96
N TYR A 51 -17.74 3.72 -15.47
CA TYR A 51 -18.13 2.39 -14.97
C TYR A 51 -18.02 1.32 -16.07
N ASP A 52 -18.51 1.61 -17.28
CA ASP A 52 -18.56 0.66 -18.39
C ASP A 52 -17.17 0.25 -18.93
N THR A 53 -16.12 0.92 -18.49
CA THR A 53 -14.73 0.61 -18.87
C THR A 53 -13.92 0.17 -17.65
N VAL A 54 -13.40 1.13 -16.89
CA VAL A 54 -12.54 0.84 -15.73
C VAL A 54 -13.31 0.19 -14.58
N GLY A 55 -14.57 0.57 -14.36
CA GLY A 55 -15.38 -0.02 -13.29
C GLY A 55 -15.59 -1.51 -13.47
N VAL A 56 -15.94 -1.96 -14.68
CA VAL A 56 -16.16 -3.38 -15.02
C VAL A 56 -14.83 -4.16 -15.04
N ALA A 57 -13.73 -3.53 -15.42
CA ALA A 57 -12.40 -4.14 -15.47
C ALA A 57 -11.72 -4.24 -14.10
N SER A 58 -12.24 -3.55 -13.07
CA SER A 58 -11.67 -3.56 -11.72
C SER A 58 -11.74 -4.95 -11.08
N SER A 59 -10.71 -5.30 -10.31
CA SER A 59 -10.69 -6.48 -9.43
C SER A 59 -11.66 -6.38 -8.24
N THR A 60 -12.23 -5.20 -8.01
CA THR A 60 -13.16 -4.94 -6.90
C THR A 60 -14.58 -5.35 -7.31
N SER A 61 -15.26 -6.15 -6.47
CA SER A 61 -16.64 -6.55 -6.73
C SER A 61 -17.56 -5.33 -6.92
N ASP A 62 -18.53 -5.45 -7.81
CA ASP A 62 -19.43 -4.37 -8.22
C ASP A 62 -20.14 -3.69 -7.03
N GLN A 63 -20.51 -4.46 -6.00
CA GLN A 63 -21.15 -3.98 -4.77
C GLN A 63 -20.26 -3.05 -3.94
N LYS A 64 -18.94 -3.14 -4.11
CA LYS A 64 -17.94 -2.32 -3.38
C LYS A 64 -17.50 -1.08 -4.16
N LEU A 65 -18.04 -0.85 -5.36
CA LEU A 65 -17.75 0.35 -6.14
C LEU A 65 -18.59 1.53 -5.68
N TYR A 66 -17.97 2.69 -5.46
CA TYR A 66 -18.68 3.97 -5.34
C TYR A 66 -19.09 4.47 -6.71
N LYS A 67 -20.38 4.37 -7.02
CA LYS A 67 -20.98 4.79 -8.30
C LYS A 67 -21.57 6.19 -8.17
N LEU A 68 -21.32 7.01 -9.18
CA LEU A 68 -21.79 8.38 -9.30
C LEU A 68 -22.55 8.54 -10.63
N LEU A 69 -23.62 9.32 -10.65
CA LEU A 69 -24.32 9.65 -11.89
C LEU A 69 -23.99 11.10 -12.26
N ASN A 70 -23.46 11.33 -13.45
CA ASN A 70 -23.25 12.69 -13.94
C ASN A 70 -24.53 13.31 -14.51
N ASN A 71 -24.50 14.61 -14.82
CA ASN A 71 -25.66 15.35 -15.34
C ASN A 71 -26.14 14.88 -16.74
N ARG A 72 -25.36 14.00 -17.40
CA ARG A 72 -25.71 13.42 -18.71
C ARG A 72 -26.27 12.01 -18.60
N GLY A 73 -26.46 11.50 -17.38
CA GLY A 73 -26.96 10.14 -17.13
C GLY A 73 -25.90 9.05 -17.28
N THR A 74 -24.61 9.41 -17.40
CA THR A 74 -23.51 8.44 -17.48
C THR A 74 -23.06 8.02 -16.08
N THR A 75 -22.90 6.71 -15.87
CA THR A 75 -22.37 6.19 -14.60
C THR A 75 -20.85 6.31 -14.56
N LEU A 76 -20.37 6.95 -13.50
CA LEU A 76 -18.96 7.06 -13.16
C LEU A 76 -18.69 6.24 -11.90
N VAL A 77 -17.43 5.89 -11.66
CA VAL A 77 -16.95 5.26 -10.43
C VAL A 77 -15.78 6.04 -9.84
N LEU A 78 -15.68 6.07 -8.52
CA LEU A 78 -14.41 6.37 -7.89
C LEU A 78 -13.53 5.14 -8.04
N ARG A 79 -12.28 5.34 -8.48
CA ARG A 79 -11.34 4.22 -8.69
C ARG A 79 -11.17 3.39 -7.41
N SER A 80 -11.35 2.10 -7.52
CA SER A 80 -11.23 1.15 -6.40
C SER A 80 -9.87 0.46 -6.32
N ASP A 81 -9.08 0.60 -7.39
CA ASP A 81 -7.69 0.18 -7.55
C ASP A 81 -7.00 1.09 -8.57
N MET A 82 -5.70 0.90 -8.75
CA MET A 82 -4.93 1.66 -9.74
C MET A 82 -4.63 0.85 -11.00
N THR A 83 -4.76 -0.48 -10.93
CA THR A 83 -4.36 -1.38 -12.01
C THR A 83 -5.24 -1.21 -13.25
N ALA A 84 -6.57 -1.18 -13.11
CA ALA A 84 -7.48 -0.99 -14.23
C ALA A 84 -7.32 0.40 -14.91
N PRO A 85 -7.22 1.54 -14.17
CA PRO A 85 -6.85 2.82 -14.75
C PRO A 85 -5.52 2.82 -15.52
N ILE A 86 -4.49 2.14 -14.98
CA ILE A 86 -3.17 2.04 -15.62
C ILE A 86 -3.26 1.18 -16.88
N ALA A 87 -3.96 0.03 -16.85
CA ALA A 87 -4.19 -0.80 -18.04
C ALA A 87 -4.87 -0.02 -19.16
N ARG A 88 -5.85 0.84 -18.83
CA ARG A 88 -6.47 1.75 -19.79
C ARG A 88 -5.45 2.72 -20.40
N VAL A 89 -4.57 3.33 -19.60
CA VAL A 89 -3.54 4.26 -20.09
C VAL A 89 -2.52 3.54 -20.99
N VAL A 90 -2.03 2.37 -20.56
CA VAL A 90 -1.08 1.56 -21.33
C VAL A 90 -1.67 1.17 -22.69
N SER A 91 -2.96 0.83 -22.72
CA SER A 91 -3.63 0.42 -23.95
C SER A 91 -4.06 1.58 -24.85
N SER A 92 -4.03 2.82 -24.35
CA SER A 92 -4.45 4.01 -25.12
C SER A 92 -3.32 5.01 -25.34
N LEU A 93 -2.90 5.71 -24.31
CA LEU A 93 -1.92 6.79 -24.39
C LEU A 93 -0.49 6.29 -24.60
N LEU A 94 -0.16 5.11 -24.08
CA LEU A 94 1.16 4.48 -24.20
C LEU A 94 1.16 3.33 -25.21
N LYS A 95 0.20 3.28 -26.13
CA LYS A 95 0.03 2.16 -27.06
C LYS A 95 1.22 1.95 -28.00
N GLU A 96 2.00 2.98 -28.29
CA GLU A 96 3.18 2.95 -29.16
C GLU A 96 4.48 2.65 -28.36
N GLU A 97 4.43 2.64 -27.01
CA GLU A 97 5.59 2.33 -26.19
C GLU A 97 5.95 0.85 -26.31
N GLU A 98 7.26 0.56 -26.37
CA GLU A 98 7.78 -0.80 -26.40
C GLU A 98 7.67 -1.47 -25.02
N PHE A 99 7.37 -2.76 -25.01
CA PHE A 99 7.39 -3.56 -23.78
C PHE A 99 8.83 -3.96 -23.39
N PRO A 100 9.14 -4.12 -22.09
CA PRO A 100 8.25 -3.98 -20.94
C PRO A 100 8.11 -2.50 -20.49
N ILE A 101 6.90 -2.13 -20.05
CA ILE A 101 6.59 -0.82 -19.49
C ILE A 101 6.56 -0.94 -17.95
N ARG A 102 7.27 -0.05 -17.25
CA ARG A 102 7.36 0.00 -15.78
C ARG A 102 6.75 1.28 -15.26
N LEU A 103 5.62 1.18 -14.57
CA LEU A 103 4.90 2.32 -14.02
C LEU A 103 4.75 2.21 -12.50
N SER A 104 4.92 3.32 -11.79
CA SER A 104 4.66 3.45 -10.37
C SER A 104 3.56 4.47 -10.09
N TYR A 105 2.93 4.38 -8.93
CA TYR A 105 1.87 5.30 -8.53
C TYR A 105 1.80 5.49 -7.02
N HIS A 106 1.27 6.65 -6.61
CA HIS A 106 0.76 6.90 -5.25
C HIS A 106 -0.57 7.59 -5.36
N SER A 107 -1.62 6.98 -4.82
CA SER A 107 -2.97 7.51 -4.95
C SER A 107 -3.91 6.98 -3.88
N ASN A 108 -4.95 7.75 -3.56
CA ASN A 108 -6.08 7.22 -2.82
C ASN A 108 -6.99 6.38 -3.72
N VAL A 109 -7.58 5.36 -3.14
CA VAL A 109 -8.58 4.47 -3.76
C VAL A 109 -9.79 4.35 -2.82
N PHE A 110 -10.93 3.96 -3.39
CA PHE A 110 -12.23 4.03 -2.72
C PHE A 110 -12.96 2.70 -2.83
N ARG A 111 -13.36 2.12 -1.69
CA ARG A 111 -14.15 0.89 -1.66
C ARG A 111 -15.28 1.04 -0.68
N SER A 112 -16.51 0.85 -1.14
CA SER A 112 -17.66 0.81 -0.23
C SER A 112 -17.46 -0.32 0.77
N ILE A 113 -17.65 0.00 2.03
CA ILE A 113 -17.59 -0.95 3.14
C ILE A 113 -18.99 -1.19 3.67
N GLU A 114 -19.35 -2.44 3.90
CA GLU A 114 -20.44 -2.77 4.80
C GLU A 114 -20.02 -2.40 6.23
N GLU A 115 -20.96 -2.23 7.16
CA GLU A 115 -20.70 -1.73 8.53
C GLU A 115 -19.77 -2.64 9.37
N GLU A 116 -18.64 -3.05 8.81
CA GLU A 116 -17.61 -3.81 9.51
C GLU A 116 -16.59 -2.85 10.14
N ALA A 117 -16.43 -2.95 11.44
CA ALA A 117 -15.48 -2.16 12.20
C ALA A 117 -14.04 -2.35 11.68
N GLY A 118 -13.32 -1.26 11.46
CA GLY A 118 -11.89 -1.28 11.12
C GLY A 118 -11.55 -1.34 9.63
N ARG A 119 -12.53 -1.31 8.71
CA ARG A 119 -12.27 -1.16 7.28
C ARG A 119 -12.31 0.31 6.85
N GLU A 120 -11.42 0.69 5.93
CA GLU A 120 -11.35 2.03 5.36
C GLU A 120 -12.06 2.04 3.99
N ALA A 121 -12.91 3.06 3.79
CA ALA A 121 -13.59 3.31 2.52
C ALA A 121 -12.72 4.14 1.57
N GLU A 122 -11.82 4.95 2.11
CA GLU A 122 -10.79 5.72 1.40
C GLU A 122 -9.44 5.45 2.05
N PHE A 123 -8.46 5.04 1.26
CA PHE A 123 -7.11 4.75 1.73
C PHE A 123 -6.06 4.97 0.64
N PHE A 124 -4.82 5.24 1.05
CA PHE A 124 -3.70 5.44 0.13
C PHE A 124 -3.04 4.12 -0.25
N GLN A 125 -2.78 3.98 -1.55
CA GLN A 125 -1.95 2.92 -2.12
C GLN A 125 -0.75 3.51 -2.86
N THR A 126 0.40 2.86 -2.70
CA THR A 126 1.61 3.12 -3.49
C THR A 126 2.03 1.81 -4.11
N GLY A 127 2.23 1.76 -5.41
CA GLY A 127 2.51 0.49 -6.08
C GLY A 127 3.14 0.65 -7.44
N VAL A 128 3.33 -0.51 -8.09
CA VAL A 128 3.90 -0.61 -9.43
C VAL A 128 3.11 -1.56 -10.29
N GLU A 129 3.20 -1.33 -11.61
CA GLU A 129 2.72 -2.25 -12.64
C GLU A 129 3.84 -2.44 -13.66
N LEU A 130 4.22 -3.69 -13.91
CA LEU A 130 5.16 -4.13 -14.95
C LEU A 130 4.35 -4.83 -16.03
N VAL A 131 4.35 -4.27 -17.23
CA VAL A 131 3.51 -4.72 -18.35
C VAL A 131 4.37 -5.15 -19.50
N GLY A 132 4.05 -6.30 -20.08
CA GLY A 132 4.69 -6.80 -21.32
C GLY A 132 5.77 -7.85 -21.10
N ASP A 133 5.91 -8.39 -19.86
CA ASP A 133 6.87 -9.44 -19.56
C ASP A 133 6.19 -10.59 -18.79
N SER A 134 6.28 -11.82 -19.34
CA SER A 134 5.66 -13.03 -18.76
C SER A 134 6.65 -13.92 -18.01
N SER A 135 7.90 -13.50 -17.88
CA SER A 135 8.98 -14.29 -17.25
C SER A 135 8.86 -14.38 -15.73
N ALA A 136 9.52 -15.38 -15.15
CA ALA A 136 9.68 -15.50 -13.71
C ALA A 136 10.55 -14.36 -13.14
N GLU A 137 11.46 -13.83 -13.94
CA GLU A 137 12.28 -12.66 -13.63
C GLU A 137 11.44 -11.42 -13.36
N ALA A 138 10.40 -11.18 -14.19
CA ALA A 138 9.47 -10.06 -13.98
C ALA A 138 8.68 -10.18 -12.68
N ASP A 139 8.19 -11.38 -12.35
CA ASP A 139 7.50 -11.64 -11.09
C ASP A 139 8.45 -11.51 -9.89
N ALA A 140 9.68 -12.00 -10.01
CA ALA A 140 10.69 -11.86 -8.97
C ALA A 140 11.13 -10.40 -8.78
N GLU A 141 11.27 -9.61 -9.85
CA GLU A 141 11.53 -8.17 -9.79
C GLU A 141 10.45 -7.47 -8.97
N VAL A 142 9.18 -7.74 -9.24
CA VAL A 142 8.03 -7.14 -8.55
C VAL A 142 8.02 -7.53 -7.06
N VAL A 143 8.27 -8.79 -6.71
CA VAL A 143 8.37 -9.23 -5.31
C VAL A 143 9.58 -8.59 -4.60
N ALA A 144 10.75 -8.57 -5.24
CA ALA A 144 11.95 -7.98 -4.67
C ALA A 144 11.79 -6.46 -4.46
N LEU A 145 11.16 -5.77 -5.41
CA LEU A 145 10.83 -4.35 -5.28
C LEU A 145 9.80 -4.08 -4.18
N ALA A 146 8.81 -4.97 -3.99
CA ALA A 146 7.87 -4.87 -2.87
C ALA A 146 8.60 -4.96 -1.51
N ILE A 147 9.59 -5.86 -1.39
CA ILE A 147 10.46 -5.98 -0.21
C ILE A 147 11.28 -4.70 -0.01
N ALA A 148 11.93 -4.20 -1.06
CA ALA A 148 12.72 -2.96 -1.01
C ALA A 148 11.84 -1.76 -0.61
N SER A 149 10.64 -1.67 -1.16
CA SER A 149 9.67 -0.60 -0.87
C SER A 149 9.16 -0.64 0.57
N LEU A 150 8.90 -1.82 1.14
CA LEU A 150 8.56 -1.96 2.57
C LEU A 150 9.71 -1.51 3.47
N LYS A 151 10.95 -1.87 3.15
CA LYS A 151 12.15 -1.40 3.87
C LYS A 151 12.31 0.12 3.76
N ALA A 152 12.13 0.68 2.56
CA ALA A 152 12.17 2.13 2.34
C ALA A 152 11.09 2.88 3.13
N ALA A 153 9.90 2.28 3.28
CA ALA A 153 8.83 2.81 4.12
C ALA A 153 9.15 2.76 5.63
N GLY A 154 10.22 2.05 6.04
CA GLY A 154 10.59 1.86 7.46
C GLY A 154 9.96 0.63 8.12
N VAL A 155 9.41 -0.31 7.35
CA VAL A 155 8.90 -1.57 7.89
C VAL A 155 10.03 -2.57 7.97
N GLU A 156 10.45 -2.95 9.19
CA GLU A 156 11.62 -3.81 9.41
C GLU A 156 11.25 -5.30 9.49
N ARG A 157 10.17 -5.63 10.22
CA ARG A 157 9.76 -7.01 10.50
C ARG A 157 8.54 -7.39 9.67
N PHE A 158 8.76 -8.09 8.57
CA PHE A 158 7.69 -8.59 7.70
C PHE A 158 8.10 -9.87 6.98
N LYS A 159 7.10 -10.60 6.48
CA LYS A 159 7.25 -11.74 5.57
C LYS A 159 6.29 -11.60 4.41
N ILE A 160 6.71 -12.07 3.24
CA ILE A 160 5.88 -12.17 2.03
C ILE A 160 5.61 -13.64 1.78
N ALA A 161 4.33 -14.01 1.70
CA ALA A 161 3.89 -15.31 1.27
C ALA A 161 3.59 -15.26 -0.23
N ILE A 162 4.12 -16.23 -1.00
CA ILE A 162 3.92 -16.35 -2.45
C ILE A 162 3.17 -17.66 -2.72
N GLY A 163 2.15 -17.58 -3.59
CA GLY A 163 1.44 -18.73 -4.13
C GLY A 163 1.28 -18.63 -5.63
N HIS A 164 0.52 -19.56 -6.20
CA HIS A 164 0.22 -19.57 -7.64
C HIS A 164 -1.18 -20.13 -7.89
N VAL A 165 -2.04 -19.33 -8.52
CA VAL A 165 -3.44 -19.74 -8.75
C VAL A 165 -3.56 -20.98 -9.66
N GLY A 166 -2.67 -21.12 -10.63
CA GLY A 166 -2.65 -22.26 -11.54
C GLY A 166 -2.36 -23.59 -10.85
N PHE A 167 -1.53 -23.59 -9.79
CA PHE A 167 -1.25 -24.83 -9.04
C PHE A 167 -2.53 -25.40 -8.42
N LEU A 168 -3.25 -24.57 -7.66
CA LEU A 168 -4.46 -25.06 -7.00
C LEU A 168 -5.57 -25.39 -8.01
N ASN A 169 -5.68 -24.65 -9.11
CA ASN A 169 -6.64 -24.95 -10.16
C ASN A 169 -6.36 -26.30 -10.79
N GLY A 170 -5.14 -26.57 -11.23
CA GLY A 170 -4.77 -27.86 -11.83
C GLY A 170 -4.90 -29.03 -10.85
N LEU A 171 -4.47 -28.85 -9.60
CA LEU A 171 -4.62 -29.86 -8.56
C LEU A 171 -6.08 -30.23 -8.28
N LEU A 172 -6.96 -29.23 -8.14
CA LEU A 172 -8.38 -29.48 -7.89
C LEU A 172 -9.06 -30.06 -9.12
N GLU A 173 -8.69 -29.67 -10.33
CA GLU A 173 -9.22 -30.26 -11.55
C GLU A 173 -8.83 -31.76 -11.66
N GLU A 174 -7.59 -32.10 -11.35
CA GLU A 174 -7.13 -33.50 -11.32
C GLU A 174 -7.86 -34.34 -10.26
N MET A 175 -7.97 -33.81 -9.03
CA MET A 175 -8.51 -34.58 -7.88
C MET A 175 -10.04 -34.57 -7.80
N LEU A 176 -10.69 -33.61 -8.43
CA LEU A 176 -12.14 -33.36 -8.36
C LEU A 176 -12.75 -33.12 -9.75
N ALA A 177 -12.26 -33.82 -10.79
CA ALA A 177 -12.78 -33.69 -12.14
C ALA A 177 -14.30 -33.84 -12.19
N GLY A 178 -14.99 -32.88 -12.82
CA GLY A 178 -16.44 -32.87 -12.94
C GLY A 178 -17.20 -32.53 -11.65
N ARG A 179 -16.55 -32.05 -10.62
CA ARG A 179 -17.16 -31.61 -9.34
C ARG A 179 -16.96 -30.09 -9.12
N ASP A 180 -17.45 -29.29 -10.05
CA ASP A 180 -17.22 -27.84 -10.09
C ASP A 180 -17.70 -27.10 -8.83
N GLU A 181 -18.83 -27.50 -8.25
CA GLU A 181 -19.38 -26.86 -7.06
C GLU A 181 -18.51 -27.12 -5.82
N GLU A 182 -18.01 -28.37 -5.68
CA GLU A 182 -17.11 -28.73 -4.59
C GLU A 182 -15.75 -28.02 -4.74
N GLN A 183 -15.22 -27.91 -5.97
CA GLN A 183 -14.00 -27.14 -6.23
C GLN A 183 -14.20 -25.67 -5.83
N LYS A 184 -15.33 -25.04 -6.20
CA LYS A 184 -15.67 -23.66 -5.81
C LYS A 184 -15.73 -23.48 -4.30
N LEU A 185 -16.37 -24.42 -3.59
CA LEU A 185 -16.47 -24.36 -2.12
C LEU A 185 -15.10 -24.47 -1.46
N LEU A 186 -14.25 -25.38 -1.91
CA LEU A 186 -12.89 -25.53 -1.37
C LEU A 186 -12.04 -24.27 -1.65
N LYS A 187 -12.12 -23.74 -2.87
CA LYS A 187 -11.47 -22.46 -3.24
C LYS A 187 -11.95 -21.30 -2.37
N ALA A 188 -13.27 -21.20 -2.13
CA ALA A 188 -13.85 -20.16 -1.27
C ALA A 188 -13.34 -20.25 0.18
N CYS A 189 -13.23 -21.47 0.73
CA CYS A 189 -12.66 -21.68 2.06
C CYS A 189 -11.20 -21.20 2.13
N LEU A 190 -10.37 -21.55 1.14
CA LEU A 190 -8.95 -21.13 1.11
C LEU A 190 -8.81 -19.62 0.90
N LEU A 191 -9.60 -19.02 0.01
CA LEU A 191 -9.63 -17.58 -0.21
C LEU A 191 -10.05 -16.82 1.06
N GLY A 192 -11.02 -17.35 1.80
CA GLY A 192 -11.45 -16.84 3.11
C GLY A 192 -10.53 -17.21 4.26
N ARG A 193 -9.44 -18.00 4.02
CA ARG A 193 -8.53 -18.54 5.04
C ARG A 193 -9.24 -19.37 6.11
N ASP A 194 -10.38 -19.93 5.77
CA ASP A 194 -11.14 -20.86 6.60
C ASP A 194 -10.61 -22.28 6.45
N HIS A 195 -9.48 -22.57 7.07
CA HIS A 195 -8.88 -23.90 7.07
C HIS A 195 -9.73 -24.95 7.82
N VAL A 196 -10.60 -24.53 8.72
CA VAL A 196 -11.52 -25.44 9.42
C VAL A 196 -12.61 -25.83 8.46
N GLY A 197 -13.31 -24.87 7.85
CA GLY A 197 -14.33 -25.13 6.83
C GLY A 197 -13.76 -25.95 5.65
N TYR A 198 -12.54 -25.66 5.19
CA TYR A 198 -11.87 -26.45 4.16
C TYR A 198 -11.80 -27.94 4.52
N ARG A 199 -11.30 -28.27 5.73
CA ARG A 199 -11.23 -29.67 6.20
C ARG A 199 -12.59 -30.31 6.37
N GLU A 200 -13.59 -29.55 6.84
CA GLU A 200 -14.97 -30.04 6.96
C GLU A 200 -15.59 -30.35 5.61
N GLN A 201 -15.37 -29.51 4.59
CA GLN A 201 -15.82 -29.79 3.23
C GLN A 201 -15.13 -31.05 2.68
N LEU A 202 -13.81 -31.16 2.82
CA LEU A 202 -13.07 -32.36 2.37
C LEU A 202 -13.62 -33.66 3.00
N ARG A 203 -14.00 -33.65 4.29
CA ARG A 203 -14.56 -34.83 4.97
C ARG A 203 -15.91 -35.28 4.38
N LYS A 204 -16.69 -34.34 3.83
CA LYS A 204 -17.99 -34.64 3.21
C LYS A 204 -17.82 -35.27 1.82
N LEU A 205 -16.67 -35.11 1.20
CA LEU A 205 -16.40 -35.64 -0.14
C LEU A 205 -16.04 -37.11 -0.09
N SER A 206 -16.65 -37.90 -0.96
CA SER A 206 -16.25 -39.28 -1.22
C SER A 206 -15.03 -39.26 -2.15
N LEU A 207 -13.85 -39.19 -1.55
CA LEU A 207 -12.54 -39.17 -2.24
C LEU A 207 -11.81 -40.48 -2.03
N GLU A 208 -11.06 -40.91 -3.03
CA GLU A 208 -10.06 -41.94 -2.86
C GLU A 208 -8.95 -41.49 -1.91
N GLU A 209 -8.39 -42.44 -1.16
CA GLU A 209 -7.40 -42.15 -0.11
C GLU A 209 -6.18 -41.33 -0.60
N PRO A 210 -5.61 -41.57 -1.80
CA PRO A 210 -4.51 -40.77 -2.32
C PRO A 210 -4.91 -39.29 -2.53
N ALA A 211 -6.04 -39.05 -3.18
CA ALA A 211 -6.54 -37.68 -3.44
C ALA A 211 -6.84 -36.93 -2.12
N ARG A 212 -7.47 -37.62 -1.15
CA ARG A 212 -7.72 -37.07 0.17
C ARG A 212 -6.44 -36.63 0.87
N ARG A 213 -5.40 -37.48 0.91
CA ARG A 213 -4.13 -37.11 1.54
C ARG A 213 -3.47 -35.93 0.90
N VAL A 214 -3.51 -35.82 -0.42
CA VAL A 214 -2.95 -34.67 -1.15
C VAL A 214 -3.68 -33.40 -0.75
N LEU A 215 -5.02 -33.39 -0.85
CA LEU A 215 -5.82 -32.20 -0.55
C LEU A 215 -5.76 -31.80 0.94
N GLU A 216 -5.68 -32.76 1.88
CA GLU A 216 -5.44 -32.46 3.29
C GLU A 216 -4.01 -31.95 3.56
N GLY A 217 -3.06 -32.39 2.74
CA GLY A 217 -1.64 -32.03 2.86
C GLY A 217 -1.31 -30.60 2.45
N ILE A 218 -1.99 -30.06 1.43
CA ILE A 218 -1.63 -28.74 0.85
C ILE A 218 -1.63 -27.60 1.87
N VAL A 219 -2.51 -27.63 2.87
CA VAL A 219 -2.58 -26.61 3.93
C VAL A 219 -1.36 -26.57 4.85
N ARG A 220 -0.46 -27.55 4.72
CA ARG A 220 0.79 -27.63 5.48
C ARG A 220 2.02 -27.31 4.63
N LEU A 221 1.85 -27.16 3.32
CA LEU A 221 2.93 -26.89 2.38
C LEU A 221 3.25 -25.38 2.41
N ARG A 222 4.08 -25.06 3.38
CA ARG A 222 4.55 -23.68 3.61
C ARG A 222 6.01 -23.72 4.04
N GLY A 223 6.87 -22.99 3.32
CA GLY A 223 8.31 -22.97 3.62
C GLY A 223 9.12 -22.26 2.55
N GLY A 224 10.37 -22.70 2.38
CA GLY A 224 11.30 -22.20 1.38
C GLY A 224 11.28 -23.03 0.09
N GLN A 225 12.44 -23.16 -0.53
CA GLN A 225 12.62 -23.89 -1.80
C GLN A 225 12.18 -25.37 -1.72
N GLU A 226 12.30 -25.99 -0.55
CA GLU A 226 11.89 -27.39 -0.33
C GLU A 226 10.41 -27.67 -0.64
N ILE A 227 9.57 -26.62 -0.62
CA ILE A 227 8.16 -26.73 -1.00
C ILE A 227 8.01 -26.98 -2.50
N CYS A 228 8.90 -26.43 -3.33
CA CYS A 228 8.92 -26.69 -4.77
C CYS A 228 9.11 -28.19 -5.05
N ASP A 229 10.11 -28.82 -4.41
CA ASP A 229 10.42 -30.24 -4.60
C ASP A 229 9.29 -31.16 -4.14
N GLN A 230 8.61 -30.76 -3.06
CA GLN A 230 7.45 -31.51 -2.53
C GLN A 230 6.22 -31.34 -3.44
N ALA A 231 5.93 -30.12 -3.87
CA ALA A 231 4.72 -29.80 -4.60
C ALA A 231 4.67 -30.38 -6.01
N ILE A 232 5.83 -30.49 -6.70
CA ILE A 232 5.91 -31.06 -8.04
C ILE A 232 5.47 -32.52 -8.07
N LEU A 233 5.56 -33.22 -6.93
CA LEU A 233 5.19 -34.65 -6.80
C LEU A 233 3.69 -34.81 -6.46
N LEU A 234 2.96 -33.76 -6.16
CA LEU A 234 1.57 -33.85 -5.69
C LEU A 234 0.56 -33.96 -6.82
N SER A 235 0.92 -33.54 -8.03
CA SER A 235 0.01 -33.51 -9.18
C SER A 235 0.70 -33.97 -10.45
N SER A 236 -0.03 -34.69 -11.29
CA SER A 236 0.34 -35.02 -12.65
C SER A 236 -0.21 -34.02 -13.67
N ASP A 237 -1.12 -33.15 -13.25
CA ASP A 237 -1.70 -32.12 -14.09
C ASP A 237 -0.63 -31.15 -14.63
N GLU A 238 -0.68 -30.87 -15.93
CA GLU A 238 0.31 -30.04 -16.60
C GLU A 238 0.31 -28.59 -16.10
N THR A 239 -0.88 -28.04 -15.82
CA THR A 239 -1.04 -26.67 -15.32
C THR A 239 -0.47 -26.53 -13.92
N ALA A 240 -0.76 -27.48 -13.03
CA ALA A 240 -0.20 -27.51 -11.70
C ALA A 240 1.32 -27.60 -11.72
N ARG A 241 1.87 -28.50 -12.56
CA ARG A 241 3.33 -28.69 -12.68
C ARG A 241 4.05 -27.46 -13.24
N LYS A 242 3.52 -26.84 -14.31
CA LYS A 242 4.06 -25.59 -14.85
C LYS A 242 4.03 -24.47 -13.82
N SER A 243 2.97 -24.40 -13.03
CA SER A 243 2.83 -23.38 -11.97
C SER A 243 3.88 -23.55 -10.87
N ILE A 244 4.17 -24.79 -10.47
CA ILE A 244 5.24 -25.05 -9.49
C ILE A 244 6.62 -24.77 -10.09
N GLN A 245 6.86 -25.18 -11.34
CA GLN A 245 8.11 -24.88 -12.02
C GLN A 245 8.35 -23.37 -12.08
N HIS A 246 7.33 -22.57 -12.42
CA HIS A 246 7.42 -21.12 -12.40
C HIS A 246 7.76 -20.56 -11.00
N LEU A 247 7.14 -21.09 -9.94
CA LEU A 247 7.49 -20.70 -8.56
C LEU A 247 8.93 -21.05 -8.19
N CYS A 248 9.46 -22.18 -8.69
CA CYS A 248 10.85 -22.58 -8.44
C CYS A 248 11.82 -21.62 -9.17
N GLU A 249 11.55 -21.32 -10.44
CA GLU A 249 12.33 -20.35 -11.23
C GLU A 249 12.32 -18.96 -10.56
N LEU A 250 11.14 -18.49 -10.15
CA LEU A 250 10.97 -17.25 -9.39
C LEU A 250 11.79 -17.26 -8.08
N TRP A 251 11.78 -18.37 -7.34
CA TRP A 251 12.56 -18.50 -6.11
C TRP A 251 14.07 -18.37 -6.37
N ASP A 252 14.58 -19.00 -7.44
CA ASP A 252 16.00 -18.91 -7.79
C ASP A 252 16.41 -17.47 -8.16
N VAL A 253 15.54 -16.72 -8.81
CA VAL A 253 15.77 -15.30 -9.09
C VAL A 253 15.74 -14.48 -7.78
N LEU A 254 14.78 -14.74 -6.88
CA LEU A 254 14.74 -14.07 -5.56
C LEU A 254 15.98 -14.36 -4.72
N LYS A 255 16.55 -15.57 -4.86
CA LYS A 255 17.83 -15.92 -4.23
C LYS A 255 18.97 -15.05 -4.77
N SER A 256 18.98 -14.79 -6.08
CA SER A 256 19.96 -13.90 -6.70
C SER A 256 19.81 -12.44 -6.23
N TYR A 257 18.58 -11.99 -5.93
CA TYR A 257 18.33 -10.70 -5.27
C TYR A 257 18.72 -10.68 -3.78
N GLY A 258 18.99 -11.84 -3.15
CA GLY A 258 19.34 -11.96 -1.73
C GLY A 258 18.18 -11.65 -0.78
N VAL A 259 16.94 -11.92 -1.18
CA VAL A 259 15.73 -11.53 -0.42
C VAL A 259 14.93 -12.71 0.13
N CYS A 260 15.38 -13.95 -0.06
CA CYS A 260 14.66 -15.15 0.36
C CYS A 260 14.32 -15.18 1.87
N ASP A 261 15.14 -14.52 2.72
CA ASP A 261 14.84 -14.41 4.16
C ASP A 261 13.52 -13.68 4.45
N HIS A 262 13.01 -12.90 3.51
CA HIS A 262 11.72 -12.22 3.65
C HIS A 262 10.55 -12.98 3.03
N VAL A 263 10.81 -14.08 2.32
CA VAL A 263 9.83 -14.79 1.50
C VAL A 263 9.56 -16.18 2.03
N LEU A 264 8.34 -16.65 1.84
CA LEU A 264 7.96 -18.04 1.99
C LEU A 264 6.98 -18.44 0.87
N ILE A 265 7.07 -19.67 0.41
CA ILE A 265 6.06 -20.28 -0.47
C ILE A 265 4.92 -20.78 0.41
N ASP A 266 3.69 -20.45 0.04
CA ASP A 266 2.46 -20.90 0.68
C ASP A 266 1.47 -21.30 -0.41
N LEU A 267 1.32 -22.58 -0.67
CA LEU A 267 0.46 -23.09 -1.75
C LEU A 267 -1.03 -22.94 -1.49
N THR A 268 -1.40 -22.48 -0.30
CA THR A 268 -2.78 -22.05 0.02
C THR A 268 -2.99 -20.55 -0.18
N MET A 269 -1.91 -19.81 -0.49
CA MET A 269 -2.00 -18.41 -0.84
C MET A 269 -2.57 -18.31 -2.26
N ILE A 270 -3.83 -17.97 -2.34
CA ILE A 270 -4.55 -17.78 -3.59
C ILE A 270 -5.14 -16.38 -3.60
N GLY A 271 -4.93 -15.68 -4.70
CA GLY A 271 -5.63 -14.45 -4.98
C GLY A 271 -7.02 -14.72 -5.56
N ASP A 272 -7.75 -13.66 -5.90
CA ASP A 272 -9.01 -13.79 -6.61
C ASP A 272 -8.77 -14.47 -7.97
N PHE A 273 -9.32 -15.66 -8.15
CA PHE A 273 -9.17 -16.47 -9.36
C PHE A 273 -9.77 -15.81 -10.61
N SER A 274 -10.67 -14.87 -10.45
CA SER A 274 -11.26 -14.13 -11.56
C SER A 274 -10.31 -13.07 -12.11
N TYR A 275 -9.34 -12.65 -11.31
CA TYR A 275 -8.42 -11.56 -11.63
C TYR A 275 -6.99 -12.05 -11.89
N TYR A 276 -6.41 -12.82 -10.96
CA TYR A 276 -5.03 -13.31 -11.07
C TYR A 276 -4.92 -14.52 -11.99
N THR A 277 -3.87 -14.53 -12.81
CA THR A 277 -3.60 -15.60 -13.79
C THR A 277 -2.39 -16.46 -13.45
N GLY A 278 -1.55 -16.02 -12.53
CA GLY A 278 -0.26 -16.63 -12.22
C GLY A 278 0.11 -16.56 -10.74
N MET A 279 1.34 -16.14 -10.49
CA MET A 279 1.86 -15.88 -9.15
C MET A 279 1.01 -14.84 -8.42
N THR A 280 0.78 -15.06 -7.13
CA THR A 280 0.17 -14.09 -6.21
C THR A 280 0.97 -14.00 -4.93
N PHE A 281 0.95 -12.83 -4.28
CA PHE A 281 1.62 -12.69 -3.00
C PHE A 281 0.95 -11.68 -2.08
N GLU A 282 1.15 -11.88 -0.80
CA GLU A 282 0.78 -10.92 0.25
C GLU A 282 1.91 -10.81 1.29
N GLY A 283 2.17 -9.59 1.72
CA GLY A 283 3.14 -9.31 2.77
C GLY A 283 2.47 -8.89 4.06
N TYR A 284 2.94 -9.45 5.16
CA TYR A 284 2.44 -9.20 6.52
C TYR A 284 3.55 -8.67 7.39
N ALA A 285 3.32 -7.52 8.00
CA ALA A 285 4.18 -7.01 9.05
C ALA A 285 3.88 -7.71 10.38
N ALA A 286 4.89 -7.84 11.23
CA ALA A 286 4.70 -8.29 12.59
C ALA A 286 3.67 -7.38 13.30
N ASP A 287 2.86 -7.97 14.15
CA ASP A 287 1.84 -7.28 14.96
C ASP A 287 0.65 -6.71 14.14
N MET A 288 0.53 -7.04 12.83
CA MET A 288 -0.62 -6.70 12.02
C MET A 288 -1.36 -7.93 11.50
N GLY A 289 -2.67 -8.00 11.74
CA GLY A 289 -3.55 -9.08 11.26
C GLY A 289 -3.94 -9.00 9.78
N PHE A 290 -3.54 -7.93 9.07
CA PHE A 290 -3.89 -7.68 7.67
C PHE A 290 -2.64 -7.42 6.83
N PRO A 291 -2.66 -7.78 5.52
CA PRO A 291 -1.52 -7.56 4.67
C PRO A 291 -1.24 -6.06 4.48
N VAL A 292 0.05 -5.69 4.46
CA VAL A 292 0.55 -4.34 4.17
C VAL A 292 0.92 -4.16 2.70
N VAL A 293 1.11 -5.26 1.98
CA VAL A 293 1.30 -5.31 0.52
C VAL A 293 0.57 -6.51 -0.05
N SER A 294 0.06 -6.38 -1.26
CA SER A 294 -0.49 -7.48 -2.04
C SER A 294 -0.22 -7.25 -3.53
N GLY A 295 -0.02 -8.33 -4.28
CA GLY A 295 0.27 -8.28 -5.70
C GLY A 295 0.18 -9.62 -6.38
N GLY A 296 0.51 -9.63 -7.67
CA GLY A 296 0.54 -10.84 -8.49
C GLY A 296 0.41 -10.57 -9.98
N ARG A 297 0.31 -11.63 -10.77
CA ARG A 297 0.20 -11.63 -12.24
C ARG A 297 -1.25 -11.66 -12.69
N TYR A 298 -1.60 -10.81 -13.67
CA TYR A 298 -2.97 -10.60 -14.18
C TYR A 298 -2.99 -10.39 -15.72
N ASP A 299 -2.59 -11.37 -16.48
CA ASP A 299 -2.36 -11.29 -17.94
C ASP A 299 -3.61 -11.02 -18.78
N ASN A 300 -4.82 -11.24 -18.23
CA ASN A 300 -6.08 -11.09 -18.97
C ASN A 300 -6.61 -9.64 -18.98
N LEU A 301 -6.11 -8.77 -18.11
CA LEU A 301 -6.70 -7.44 -17.91
C LEU A 301 -6.55 -6.54 -19.14
N LEU A 302 -5.35 -6.46 -19.73
CA LEU A 302 -5.08 -5.55 -20.83
C LEU A 302 -5.85 -5.92 -22.10
N SER A 303 -6.23 -7.20 -22.26
CA SER A 303 -7.08 -7.66 -23.36
C SER A 303 -8.45 -6.97 -23.37
N GLN A 304 -8.99 -6.60 -22.20
CA GLN A 304 -10.25 -5.87 -22.08
C GLN A 304 -10.16 -4.45 -22.63
N PHE A 305 -8.94 -3.89 -22.71
CA PHE A 305 -8.65 -2.57 -23.29
C PHE A 305 -8.06 -2.65 -24.70
N GLY A 306 -8.06 -3.84 -25.34
CA GLY A 306 -7.67 -4.04 -26.73
C GLY A 306 -6.16 -4.11 -26.98
N ARG A 307 -5.32 -4.22 -25.93
CA ARG A 307 -3.86 -4.42 -26.05
C ARG A 307 -3.42 -5.60 -25.19
N PRO A 308 -3.61 -6.87 -25.62
CA PRO A 308 -3.20 -8.04 -24.84
C PRO A 308 -1.72 -7.98 -24.47
N ALA A 309 -1.41 -8.13 -23.19
CA ALA A 309 -0.05 -8.20 -22.67
C ALA A 309 -0.04 -8.87 -21.29
N ALA A 310 1.03 -9.61 -21.00
CA ALA A 310 1.28 -10.11 -19.66
C ALA A 310 1.53 -8.92 -18.70
N ALA A 311 1.07 -9.04 -17.47
CA ALA A 311 1.27 -8.00 -16.49
C ALA A 311 1.36 -8.54 -15.07
N THR A 312 2.23 -7.93 -14.28
CA THR A 312 2.43 -8.23 -12.86
C THR A 312 2.67 -6.93 -12.09
N GLY A 313 2.24 -6.87 -10.82
CA GLY A 313 2.38 -5.64 -10.04
C GLY A 313 2.02 -5.84 -8.58
N PHE A 314 2.16 -4.77 -7.79
CA PHE A 314 1.74 -4.77 -6.39
C PHE A 314 1.22 -3.42 -5.92
N ALA A 315 0.49 -3.45 -4.83
CA ALA A 315 0.07 -2.28 -4.06
C ALA A 315 0.48 -2.41 -2.59
N LEU A 316 1.28 -1.47 -2.10
CA LEU A 316 1.46 -1.19 -0.69
C LEU A 316 0.21 -0.50 -0.15
N LYS A 317 -0.30 -0.94 0.98
CA LYS A 317 -1.41 -0.29 1.69
C LYS A 317 -0.84 0.79 2.60
N THR A 318 -0.52 1.94 2.01
CA THR A 318 0.26 3.02 2.64
C THR A 318 -0.39 3.52 3.93
N THR A 319 -1.72 3.57 3.99
CA THR A 319 -2.45 3.93 5.21
C THR A 319 -2.17 2.94 6.35
N ARG A 320 -2.14 1.63 6.07
CA ARG A 320 -1.81 0.60 7.07
C ARG A 320 -0.35 0.69 7.52
N ILE A 321 0.56 0.99 6.60
CA ILE A 321 1.98 1.23 6.95
C ILE A 321 2.09 2.44 7.87
N LEU A 322 1.34 3.51 7.59
CA LEU A 322 1.29 4.68 8.48
C LEU A 322 0.77 4.32 9.88
N GLU A 323 -0.25 3.48 10.00
CA GLU A 323 -0.78 3.00 11.27
C GLU A 323 0.24 2.14 12.03
N LEU A 324 0.92 1.22 11.33
CA LEU A 324 1.97 0.38 11.89
C LEU A 324 3.13 1.19 12.48
N LEU A 325 3.57 2.21 11.74
CA LEU A 325 4.72 3.03 12.14
C LEU A 325 4.37 4.13 13.15
N GLY A 326 3.06 4.35 13.38
CA GLY A 326 2.58 5.44 14.24
C GLY A 326 2.83 6.83 13.65
N ALA A 327 2.12 7.80 14.17
CA ALA A 327 2.25 9.22 13.79
C ALA A 327 3.09 10.02 14.80
N GLU A 328 4.02 9.37 15.52
CA GLU A 328 4.85 10.07 16.49
C GLU A 328 5.67 11.17 15.82
N ARG A 329 5.73 12.31 16.49
CA ARG A 329 6.54 13.45 16.06
C ARG A 329 8.01 13.04 16.08
N ASP A 330 8.66 12.97 14.94
CA ASP A 330 10.11 13.11 14.88
C ASP A 330 10.47 14.50 15.42
N SER A 331 10.91 14.54 16.66
CA SER A 331 11.19 15.76 17.44
C SER A 331 12.46 16.50 17.01
N LYS A 332 13.03 16.18 15.85
CA LYS A 332 14.35 16.69 15.43
C LYS A 332 14.33 17.75 14.33
N GLU A 333 13.19 18.25 13.89
CA GLU A 333 13.24 19.41 12.97
C GLU A 333 13.56 20.67 13.78
N GLU A 334 14.66 21.32 13.37
CA GLU A 334 15.01 22.64 13.85
C GLU A 334 13.91 23.64 13.48
N GLN A 335 13.13 24.07 14.48
CA GLN A 335 12.12 25.11 14.31
C GLN A 335 12.57 26.35 15.06
N THR A 336 12.63 27.47 14.34
CA THR A 336 12.96 28.76 14.93
C THR A 336 11.69 29.54 15.26
N LEU A 337 11.60 30.02 16.49
CA LEU A 337 10.60 31.01 16.89
C LEU A 337 11.23 32.40 16.91
N ILE A 338 10.65 33.34 16.19
CA ILE A 338 10.98 34.75 16.27
C ILE A 338 9.82 35.49 16.91
N VAL A 339 10.07 36.08 18.09
CA VAL A 339 9.10 36.94 18.76
C VAL A 339 9.50 38.42 18.61
N TYR A 340 8.51 39.30 18.41
CA TYR A 340 8.79 40.69 18.19
C TYR A 340 7.64 41.60 18.70
N ASP A 341 7.98 42.81 19.08
CA ASP A 341 7.05 43.90 19.36
C ASP A 341 6.85 44.83 18.14
N SER A 342 6.19 45.96 18.33
CA SER A 342 5.94 46.91 17.26
C SER A 342 7.23 47.51 16.69
N ASP A 343 8.22 47.73 17.53
CA ASP A 343 9.47 48.43 17.16
C ASP A 343 10.47 47.45 16.51
N GLY A 344 10.52 46.21 16.97
CA GLY A 344 11.36 45.17 16.42
C GLY A 344 10.82 44.47 15.15
N ARG A 345 9.62 44.87 14.66
CA ARG A 345 8.92 44.21 13.56
C ARG A 345 9.74 44.03 12.30
N ASP A 346 10.30 45.12 11.79
CA ASP A 346 10.97 45.11 10.48
C ASP A 346 12.23 44.25 10.48
N ALA A 347 13.00 44.32 11.56
CA ALA A 347 14.19 43.47 11.75
C ALA A 347 13.82 42.00 11.89
N ALA A 348 12.79 41.70 12.69
CA ALA A 348 12.31 40.32 12.90
C ALA A 348 11.80 39.68 11.63
N LEU A 349 10.98 40.40 10.84
CA LEU A 349 10.43 39.87 9.59
C LEU A 349 11.50 39.74 8.49
N SER A 350 12.48 40.65 8.45
CA SER A 350 13.63 40.53 7.53
C SER A 350 14.49 39.30 7.85
N GLU A 351 14.80 39.05 9.13
CA GLU A 351 15.51 37.83 9.54
C GLU A 351 14.70 36.57 9.25
N ALA A 352 13.39 36.59 9.51
CA ALA A 352 12.52 35.44 9.21
C ALA A 352 12.54 35.09 7.71
N GLN A 353 12.49 36.10 6.83
CA GLN A 353 12.60 35.89 5.39
C GLN A 353 13.96 35.31 4.99
N LEU A 354 15.04 35.82 5.54
CA LEU A 354 16.38 35.31 5.28
C LEU A 354 16.52 33.83 5.69
N LEU A 355 16.08 33.48 6.90
CA LEU A 355 16.13 32.11 7.39
C LEU A 355 15.23 31.17 6.56
N ARG A 356 14.04 31.62 6.14
CA ARG A 356 13.15 30.83 5.26
C ARG A 356 13.76 30.62 3.88
N SER A 357 14.46 31.60 3.32
CA SER A 357 15.18 31.44 2.03
C SER A 357 16.33 30.44 2.12
N GLN A 358 16.85 30.18 3.32
CA GLN A 358 17.85 29.15 3.63
C GLN A 358 17.21 27.77 3.91
N GLY A 359 15.89 27.61 3.71
CA GLY A 359 15.17 26.36 3.95
C GLY A 359 14.82 26.07 5.42
N LYS A 360 15.01 27.04 6.33
CA LYS A 360 14.68 26.84 7.76
C LYS A 360 13.20 27.05 8.01
N SER A 361 12.64 26.29 8.96
CA SER A 361 11.26 26.47 9.43
C SER A 361 11.23 27.58 10.50
N VAL A 362 10.55 28.69 10.19
CA VAL A 362 10.51 29.88 11.08
C VAL A 362 9.06 30.31 11.31
N LEU A 363 8.65 30.31 12.58
CA LEU A 363 7.41 30.95 13.04
C LEU A 363 7.75 32.37 13.55
N THR A 364 6.94 33.33 13.18
CA THR A 364 7.00 34.69 13.74
C THR A 364 5.75 34.93 14.60
N ASP A 365 5.90 35.49 15.79
CA ASP A 365 4.78 35.85 16.67
C ASP A 365 4.95 37.22 17.27
N ARG A 366 3.90 38.07 17.13
CA ARG A 366 3.88 39.39 17.72
C ARG A 366 3.47 39.30 19.18
N VAL A 367 4.28 39.88 20.05
CA VAL A 367 4.03 39.96 21.50
C VAL A 367 4.10 41.41 21.97
N VAL A 368 3.44 41.74 23.07
CA VAL A 368 3.52 43.10 23.69
C VAL A 368 4.79 43.19 24.53
N SER A 369 5.14 42.09 25.21
CA SER A 369 6.36 41.96 25.99
C SER A 369 6.84 40.49 25.93
N LEU A 370 8.11 40.26 26.16
CA LEU A 370 8.67 38.90 26.15
C LEU A 370 8.03 38.06 27.26
N PRO A 371 7.28 36.98 26.94
CA PRO A 371 6.68 36.10 27.97
C PRO A 371 7.73 35.53 28.91
N GLU A 372 7.42 35.46 30.21
CA GLU A 372 8.39 34.98 31.24
C GLU A 372 8.97 33.60 30.92
N GLY A 373 8.15 32.67 30.41
CA GLY A 373 8.62 31.36 29.98
C GLY A 373 9.63 31.38 28.82
N LEU A 374 9.66 32.43 28.02
CA LEU A 374 10.64 32.60 26.95
C LEU A 374 11.89 33.35 27.41
N LYS A 375 11.84 34.12 28.50
CA LYS A 375 13.03 34.76 29.06
C LYS A 375 14.04 33.72 29.54
N ALA A 376 13.58 32.68 30.26
CA ALA A 376 14.43 31.60 30.71
C ALA A 376 15.04 30.76 29.60
N VAL A 377 14.33 30.62 28.45
CA VAL A 377 14.77 29.90 27.27
C VAL A 377 15.84 30.66 26.49
N ALA A 378 15.75 32.00 26.45
CA ALA A 378 16.75 32.85 25.77
C ALA A 378 18.16 32.69 26.39
N GLU A 379 18.24 32.23 27.66
CA GLU A 379 19.48 31.99 28.39
C GLU A 379 20.00 30.55 28.28
N ALA A 380 19.12 29.56 27.94
CA ALA A 380 19.42 28.14 28.13
C ALA A 380 19.71 27.36 26.84
N ALA A 381 19.62 27.91 25.64
CA ALA A 381 19.90 27.26 24.33
C ALA A 381 19.26 25.85 24.10
N ASP A 382 18.31 25.44 24.92
CA ASP A 382 17.63 24.13 24.85
C ASP A 382 16.31 24.21 24.07
N ALA A 383 15.87 23.03 23.56
CA ALA A 383 14.56 22.91 22.94
C ALA A 383 13.45 23.26 23.92
N PHE A 384 12.45 24.02 23.50
CA PHE A 384 11.36 24.53 24.32
C PHE A 384 10.00 24.38 23.68
N VAL A 385 8.94 24.56 24.47
CA VAL A 385 7.55 24.54 23.98
C VAL A 385 6.95 25.94 24.08
N TYR A 386 6.38 26.43 22.96
CA TYR A 386 5.62 27.67 22.92
C TYR A 386 4.28 27.45 22.21
N LYS A 387 3.17 27.84 22.85
CA LYS A 387 1.81 27.63 22.33
C LYS A 387 1.58 26.19 21.83
N GLY A 388 2.07 25.18 22.58
CA GLY A 388 1.91 23.76 22.29
C GLY A 388 2.77 23.21 21.13
N LYS A 389 3.74 24.00 20.59
CA LYS A 389 4.69 23.58 19.57
C LYS A 389 6.11 23.57 20.12
N HIS A 390 6.94 22.64 19.61
CA HIS A 390 8.36 22.53 19.98
C HIS A 390 9.22 23.40 19.06
N TYR A 391 10.20 24.08 19.65
CA TYR A 391 11.19 24.90 18.97
C TYR A 391 12.57 24.58 19.47
N THR A 392 13.57 24.75 18.60
CA THR A 392 14.99 24.54 18.90
C THR A 392 15.76 25.84 19.00
N THR A 393 15.20 26.93 18.48
CA THR A 393 15.88 28.25 18.46
C THR A 393 14.87 29.36 18.74
N LEU A 394 15.22 30.25 19.66
CA LEU A 394 14.48 31.47 19.94
C LEU A 394 15.27 32.69 19.43
N ARG A 395 14.58 33.62 18.78
CA ARG A 395 15.06 34.96 18.45
C ARG A 395 14.07 35.97 18.99
N SER A 396 14.55 36.99 19.68
CA SER A 396 13.70 38.03 20.27
C SER A 396 14.07 39.41 19.74
N TYR A 397 13.07 40.09 19.26
CA TYR A 397 13.08 41.48 18.80
C TYR A 397 12.02 42.23 19.59
N VAL A 398 12.09 42.14 20.91
CA VAL A 398 11.20 42.80 21.86
C VAL A 398 12.02 43.84 22.65
N SER A 399 11.62 45.09 22.62
CA SER A 399 12.27 46.15 23.37
C SER A 399 12.24 45.84 24.87
N THR A 400 13.38 45.87 25.51
CA THR A 400 13.45 45.82 26.98
C THR A 400 12.96 47.18 27.49
N THR A 401 11.71 47.29 27.88
CA THR A 401 11.25 48.39 28.70
C THR A 401 11.99 48.37 30.03
N VAL A 402 13.02 49.17 30.16
CA VAL A 402 13.57 49.50 31.46
C VAL A 402 12.46 50.24 32.20
N GLU A 403 11.85 49.64 33.23
CA GLU A 403 11.01 50.36 34.18
C GLU A 403 11.83 51.52 34.69
N GLY A 404 11.52 52.71 34.22
CA GLY A 404 12.15 53.94 34.67
C GLY A 404 11.84 54.13 36.15
N SER A 405 12.87 54.13 36.95
CA SER A 405 12.84 54.61 38.33
C SER A 405 12.31 56.04 38.31
N SER A 406 11.05 56.23 38.68
CA SER A 406 10.59 57.51 39.15
C SER A 406 11.17 57.76 40.52
N ALA A 407 12.35 58.42 40.56
CA ALA A 407 12.85 59.07 41.75
C ALA A 407 12.45 60.53 41.72
N THR A 408 11.82 60.94 42.81
CA THR A 408 11.44 62.23 43.36
C THR A 408 10.14 62.85 42.92
#